data_b08ebfb9db9174fb82e190b3c75a7b48
#
_entry.id   b08ebfb9db9174fb82e190b3c75a7b48
#
_cell.length_a   1.000
_cell.length_b   1.000
_cell.length_c   1.000
_cell.angle_alpha   90.00
_cell.angle_beta   90.00
_cell.angle_gamma   90.00
#
_symmetry.space_group_name_H-M   'P 1'
#
loop_
_entity.id
_entity.type
_entity.pdbx_description
1 polymer ?
#
loop_
_entity_poly.entity_id
_entity_poly.type
_entity_poly.pdbx_seq_one_letter_code
_entity_poly.pdbx_strand_id
1 'polypeptide(L)'
;MSTQPARPASFDKLGGLSYLNPAAPEPWSSFVEQIERVRPYLGSLERWIETLKHPKRTLIVDVPIERDDGTVAHYEGYRVQHSLSRGPGKGGVRFHPDVTLNEVMALAGWMTIKNAAVGLPFGGAKGGIRVDPASVSKGELQRITRRYTSEIGVIIGPNKDIPAPDVGTNAMTMAVMMDTYSMN
;
A
#
# COMPACT_ATOMS: atom_id res chain seq x y z
N MET A 1 16.54 -37.76 14.20
CA MET A 1 15.79 -36.50 14.40
C MET A 1 16.58 -35.43 13.69
N SER A 2 16.14 -35.07 12.49
CA SER A 2 16.77 -34.03 11.67
C SER A 2 16.13 -32.69 12.03
N THR A 3 16.86 -31.84 12.75
CA THR A 3 16.47 -30.46 13.00
C THR A 3 16.74 -29.68 11.72
N GLN A 4 15.68 -29.37 10.96
CA GLN A 4 15.77 -28.36 9.90
C GLN A 4 16.18 -27.01 10.53
N PRO A 5 17.15 -26.30 9.93
CA PRO A 5 17.47 -24.96 10.38
C PRO A 5 16.24 -24.06 10.25
N ALA A 6 15.94 -23.29 11.29
CA ALA A 6 14.85 -22.32 11.28
C ALA A 6 15.05 -21.35 10.10
N ARG A 7 14.07 -21.27 9.20
CA ARG A 7 14.05 -20.28 8.11
C ARG A 7 14.02 -18.87 8.69
N PRO A 8 14.76 -17.92 8.12
CA PRO A 8 14.69 -16.54 8.56
C PRO A 8 13.25 -16.02 8.45
N ALA A 9 12.76 -15.40 9.54
CA ALA A 9 11.36 -15.01 9.72
C ALA A 9 10.79 -14.05 8.65
N SER A 10 11.66 -13.43 7.85
CA SER A 10 11.27 -12.54 6.75
C SER A 10 10.79 -13.28 5.50
N PHE A 11 11.30 -14.50 5.25
CA PHE A 11 10.96 -15.26 4.03
C PHE A 11 9.76 -16.21 4.23
N ASP A 12 9.53 -16.69 5.46
CA ASP A 12 8.34 -17.50 5.77
C ASP A 12 7.02 -16.73 5.66
N LYS A 13 7.10 -15.39 5.74
CA LYS A 13 5.94 -14.52 5.50
C LYS A 13 5.68 -14.22 4.03
N LEU A 14 6.63 -14.48 3.13
CA LEU A 14 6.42 -14.44 1.67
C LEU A 14 5.81 -15.75 1.12
N GLY A 15 5.86 -16.83 1.88
CA GLY A 15 5.37 -18.15 1.47
C GLY A 15 3.85 -18.33 1.46
N GLY A 16 3.12 -17.33 1.87
CA GLY A 16 1.68 -17.23 1.64
C GLY A 16 1.40 -15.80 1.18
N LEU A 17 1.31 -15.62 -0.10
CA LEU A 17 0.73 -14.41 -0.63
C LEU A 17 -0.57 -14.22 0.15
N SER A 18 -0.63 -13.23 1.06
CA SER A 18 -1.72 -13.09 2.04
C SER A 18 -3.10 -12.94 1.37
N TYR A 19 -3.13 -12.56 0.10
CA TYR A 19 -4.32 -12.53 -0.72
C TYR A 19 -4.82 -13.92 -1.17
N LEU A 20 -4.08 -15.00 -0.90
CA LEU A 20 -4.47 -16.37 -1.21
C LEU A 20 -4.95 -17.16 0.02
N ASN A 21 -4.97 -16.56 1.22
CA ASN A 21 -5.41 -17.24 2.44
C ASN A 21 -6.88 -16.92 2.77
N PRO A 22 -7.82 -17.85 2.61
CA PRO A 22 -9.26 -17.61 2.74
C PRO A 22 -9.80 -17.57 4.19
N ALA A 23 -8.96 -17.62 5.23
CA ALA A 23 -9.37 -17.94 6.60
C ALA A 23 -9.80 -16.76 7.49
N ALA A 24 -9.81 -15.49 7.02
CA ALA A 24 -10.31 -14.35 7.77
C ALA A 24 -11.17 -13.47 6.87
N PRO A 25 -12.18 -12.75 7.40
CA PRO A 25 -12.89 -11.72 6.63
C PRO A 25 -11.85 -10.67 6.24
N GLU A 26 -11.41 -10.76 5.01
CA GLU A 26 -10.34 -9.91 4.50
C GLU A 26 -10.88 -8.48 4.34
N PRO A 27 -10.11 -7.43 4.68
CA PRO A 27 -10.54 -6.04 4.54
C PRO A 27 -11.09 -5.70 3.15
N TRP A 28 -10.52 -6.29 2.09
CA TRP A 28 -11.00 -6.11 0.72
C TRP A 28 -12.40 -6.70 0.50
N SER A 29 -12.67 -7.89 1.03
CA SER A 29 -14.01 -8.50 0.95
C SER A 29 -15.05 -7.63 1.64
N SER A 30 -14.72 -7.09 2.82
CA SER A 30 -15.59 -6.14 3.53
C SER A 30 -15.86 -4.86 2.73
N PHE A 31 -14.84 -4.33 2.04
CA PHE A 31 -15.02 -3.18 1.15
C PHE A 31 -15.97 -3.53 -0.01
N VAL A 32 -15.76 -4.67 -0.67
CA VAL A 32 -16.58 -5.13 -1.80
C VAL A 32 -18.05 -5.33 -1.36
N GLU A 33 -18.30 -5.95 -0.19
CA GLU A 33 -19.63 -6.10 0.36
C GLU A 33 -20.34 -4.75 0.58
N GLN A 34 -19.62 -3.75 1.08
CA GLN A 34 -20.19 -2.42 1.29
C GLN A 34 -20.54 -1.74 -0.04
N ILE A 35 -19.70 -1.91 -1.07
CA ILE A 35 -20.00 -1.45 -2.43
C ILE A 35 -21.25 -2.14 -2.97
N GLU A 36 -21.43 -3.46 -2.76
CA GLU A 36 -22.63 -4.19 -3.17
C GLU A 36 -23.91 -3.67 -2.50
N ARG A 37 -23.85 -3.29 -1.22
CA ARG A 37 -25.01 -2.75 -0.51
C ARG A 37 -25.54 -1.45 -1.13
N VAL A 38 -24.74 -0.73 -1.88
CA VAL A 38 -25.14 0.52 -2.56
C VAL A 38 -25.81 0.24 -3.91
N ARG A 39 -25.64 -0.96 -4.48
CA ARG A 39 -26.17 -1.35 -5.80
C ARG A 39 -27.64 -0.95 -6.03
N PRO A 40 -28.60 -1.24 -5.12
CA PRO A 40 -30.01 -0.91 -5.35
C PRO A 40 -30.32 0.59 -5.49
N TYR A 41 -29.40 1.45 -5.06
CA TYR A 41 -29.57 2.92 -5.07
C TYR A 41 -28.94 3.59 -6.30
N LEU A 42 -28.26 2.84 -7.17
CA LEU A 42 -27.48 3.41 -8.28
C LEU A 42 -28.28 3.61 -9.57
N GLY A 43 -29.46 2.95 -9.70
CA GLY A 43 -30.27 3.03 -10.91
C GLY A 43 -29.46 2.72 -12.18
N SER A 44 -29.44 3.62 -13.15
CA SER A 44 -28.71 3.44 -14.42
C SER A 44 -27.18 3.34 -14.26
N LEU A 45 -26.65 3.70 -13.10
CA LEU A 45 -25.20 3.62 -12.79
C LEU A 45 -24.80 2.25 -12.27
N GLU A 46 -25.73 1.35 -12.00
CA GLU A 46 -25.49 0.02 -11.43
C GLU A 46 -24.38 -0.76 -12.18
N ARG A 47 -24.35 -0.68 -13.50
CA ARG A 47 -23.33 -1.34 -14.34
C ARG A 47 -21.89 -0.97 -13.99
N TRP A 48 -21.66 0.20 -13.38
CA TRP A 48 -20.34 0.70 -13.04
C TRP A 48 -19.81 0.20 -11.69
N ILE A 49 -20.66 -0.44 -10.89
CA ILE A 49 -20.29 -0.94 -9.57
C ILE A 49 -19.16 -1.99 -9.67
N GLU A 50 -19.15 -2.79 -10.73
CA GLU A 50 -18.11 -3.78 -10.95
C GLU A 50 -16.72 -3.14 -11.10
N THR A 51 -16.63 -1.93 -11.66
CA THR A 51 -15.37 -1.19 -11.75
C THR A 51 -14.81 -0.82 -10.38
N LEU A 52 -15.68 -0.59 -9.38
CA LEU A 52 -15.26 -0.28 -8.03
C LEU A 52 -14.78 -1.50 -7.23
N LYS A 53 -15.01 -2.70 -7.73
CA LYS A 53 -14.55 -3.95 -7.10
C LYS A 53 -13.17 -4.39 -7.60
N HIS A 54 -12.52 -3.61 -8.44
CA HIS A 54 -11.23 -3.96 -9.02
C HIS A 54 -10.28 -2.77 -8.96
N PRO A 55 -9.15 -2.87 -8.24
CA PRO A 55 -8.12 -1.85 -8.29
C PRO A 55 -7.59 -1.71 -9.72
N LYS A 56 -7.37 -0.46 -10.16
CA LYS A 56 -6.82 -0.18 -11.49
C LYS A 56 -5.39 -0.68 -11.67
N ARG A 57 -4.58 -0.58 -10.61
CA ARG A 57 -3.18 -1.06 -10.57
C ARG A 57 -2.79 -1.45 -9.18
N THR A 58 -1.99 -2.50 -9.11
CA THR A 58 -1.34 -2.96 -7.88
C THR A 58 0.12 -3.20 -8.21
N LEU A 59 1.00 -2.55 -7.45
CA LEU A 59 2.43 -2.75 -7.51
C LEU A 59 2.88 -3.37 -6.19
N ILE A 60 3.57 -4.49 -6.28
CA ILE A 60 4.24 -5.17 -5.16
C ILE A 60 5.72 -5.05 -5.43
N VAL A 61 6.47 -4.60 -4.44
CA VAL A 61 7.90 -4.34 -4.58
C VAL A 61 8.68 -4.97 -3.44
N ASP A 62 9.88 -5.46 -3.74
CA ASP A 62 10.88 -5.78 -2.76
C ASP A 62 11.68 -4.53 -2.40
N VAL A 63 11.91 -4.32 -1.10
CA VAL A 63 12.62 -3.17 -0.55
C VAL A 63 13.86 -3.66 0.20
N PRO A 64 14.94 -4.04 -0.53
CA PRO A 64 16.19 -4.42 0.09
C PRO A 64 16.92 -3.20 0.64
N ILE A 65 17.45 -3.30 1.86
CA ILE A 65 18.35 -2.32 2.46
C ILE A 65 19.53 -3.00 3.15
N GLU A 66 20.66 -2.31 3.21
CA GLU A 66 21.73 -2.64 4.14
C GLU A 66 21.37 -2.11 5.52
N ARG A 67 21.43 -2.97 6.54
CA ARG A 67 21.24 -2.61 7.95
C ARG A 67 22.49 -1.94 8.52
N ASP A 68 22.35 -1.36 9.72
CA ASP A 68 23.45 -0.71 10.42
C ASP A 68 24.54 -1.70 10.85
N ASP A 69 24.22 -2.99 10.95
CA ASP A 69 25.16 -4.09 11.23
C ASP A 69 25.84 -4.67 9.97
N GLY A 70 25.56 -4.09 8.77
CA GLY A 70 26.10 -4.56 7.49
C GLY A 70 25.35 -5.72 6.87
N THR A 71 24.32 -6.26 7.50
CA THR A 71 23.47 -7.31 6.90
C THR A 71 22.46 -6.71 5.93
N VAL A 72 21.97 -7.54 4.99
CA VAL A 72 20.90 -7.12 4.07
C VAL A 72 19.55 -7.62 4.59
N ALA A 73 18.59 -6.72 4.67
CA ALA A 73 17.19 -7.04 4.99
C ALA A 73 16.27 -6.71 3.81
N HIS A 74 15.21 -7.49 3.67
CA HIS A 74 14.20 -7.35 2.65
C HIS A 74 12.84 -7.03 3.28
N TYR A 75 12.15 -6.04 2.75
CA TYR A 75 10.80 -5.67 3.18
C TYR A 75 9.86 -5.70 1.99
N GLU A 76 8.64 -6.15 2.23
CA GLU A 76 7.60 -6.16 1.21
C GLU A 76 6.85 -4.83 1.21
N GLY A 77 6.79 -4.18 0.05
CA GLY A 77 6.12 -2.90 -0.16
C GLY A 77 4.98 -3.00 -1.18
N TYR A 78 3.96 -2.16 -1.01
CA TYR A 78 2.77 -2.11 -1.86
C TYR A 78 2.43 -0.67 -2.25
N ARG A 79 1.99 -0.46 -3.50
CA ARG A 79 1.24 0.72 -3.91
C ARG A 79 0.06 0.30 -4.75
N VAL A 80 -1.15 0.61 -4.29
CA VAL A 80 -2.40 0.31 -4.97
C VAL A 80 -3.06 1.61 -5.42
N GLN A 81 -3.39 1.69 -6.71
CA GLN A 81 -4.22 2.72 -7.32
C GLN A 81 -5.59 2.09 -7.58
N HIS A 82 -6.57 2.41 -6.74
CA HIS A 82 -7.90 1.85 -6.86
C HIS A 82 -8.67 2.49 -8.02
N SER A 83 -8.77 3.81 -8.05
CA SER A 83 -9.41 4.55 -9.14
C SER A 83 -8.67 5.85 -9.42
N LEU A 84 -8.53 6.19 -10.69
CA LEU A 84 -7.95 7.45 -11.17
C LEU A 84 -8.96 8.25 -12.02
N SER A 85 -10.24 7.88 -11.99
CA SER A 85 -11.27 8.49 -12.84
C SER A 85 -11.58 9.95 -12.47
N ARG A 86 -11.34 10.35 -11.23
CA ARG A 86 -11.57 11.71 -10.72
C ARG A 86 -10.30 12.59 -10.70
N GLY A 87 -9.16 12.05 -11.08
CA GLY A 87 -7.86 12.72 -11.05
C GLY A 87 -6.76 11.82 -10.47
N PRO A 88 -5.59 12.40 -10.15
CA PRO A 88 -4.47 11.65 -9.60
C PRO A 88 -4.86 10.83 -8.37
N GLY A 89 -4.26 9.67 -8.21
CA GLY A 89 -4.40 8.87 -7.00
C GLY A 89 -3.96 9.67 -5.77
N LYS A 90 -4.68 9.56 -4.66
CA LYS A 90 -4.33 10.22 -3.40
C LYS A 90 -4.56 9.28 -2.24
N GLY A 91 -3.52 9.09 -1.43
CA GLY A 91 -3.62 8.25 -0.23
C GLY A 91 -2.30 8.06 0.50
N GLY A 92 -2.40 7.68 1.77
CA GLY A 92 -1.27 7.52 2.68
C GLY A 92 -0.37 6.34 2.33
N VAL A 93 0.82 6.34 2.93
CA VAL A 93 1.76 5.22 2.98
C VAL A 93 1.87 4.78 4.43
N ARG A 94 1.52 3.52 4.72
CA ARG A 94 1.53 2.93 6.06
C ARG A 94 2.77 2.08 6.28
N PHE A 95 3.46 2.29 7.40
CA PHE A 95 4.52 1.40 7.88
C PHE A 95 4.02 0.66 9.11
N HIS A 96 3.78 -0.64 8.97
CA HIS A 96 3.29 -1.47 10.07
C HIS A 96 3.64 -2.95 9.81
N PRO A 97 3.97 -3.74 10.83
CA PRO A 97 4.35 -5.15 10.64
C PRO A 97 3.24 -6.02 10.04
N ASP A 98 1.98 -5.66 10.28
CA ASP A 98 0.82 -6.42 9.81
C ASP A 98 0.25 -5.92 8.47
N VAL A 99 0.91 -4.98 7.79
CA VAL A 99 0.47 -4.53 6.45
C VAL A 99 0.39 -5.72 5.50
N THR A 100 -0.75 -5.85 4.84
CA THR A 100 -1.00 -6.82 3.79
C THR A 100 -1.50 -6.15 2.52
N LEU A 101 -1.31 -6.81 1.37
CA LEU A 101 -1.87 -6.32 0.11
C LEU A 101 -3.38 -6.11 0.21
N ASN A 102 -4.07 -7.02 0.86
CA ASN A 102 -5.52 -7.01 1.04
C ASN A 102 -6.00 -5.76 1.79
N GLU A 103 -5.31 -5.42 2.89
CA GLU A 103 -5.56 -4.18 3.63
C GLU A 103 -5.30 -2.94 2.77
N VAL A 104 -4.17 -2.90 2.05
CA VAL A 104 -3.80 -1.76 1.21
C VAL A 104 -4.81 -1.58 0.07
N MET A 105 -5.33 -2.66 -0.52
CA MET A 105 -6.41 -2.61 -1.52
C MET A 105 -7.68 -1.98 -0.95
N ALA A 106 -8.13 -2.45 0.22
CA ALA A 106 -9.33 -1.92 0.88
C ALA A 106 -9.18 -0.43 1.21
N LEU A 107 -8.05 -0.04 1.77
CA LEU A 107 -7.77 1.35 2.11
C LEU A 107 -7.68 2.24 0.85
N ALA A 108 -7.16 1.75 -0.27
CA ALA A 108 -7.17 2.47 -1.55
C ALA A 108 -8.60 2.66 -2.07
N GLY A 109 -9.46 1.64 -1.94
CA GLY A 109 -10.88 1.73 -2.23
C GLY A 109 -11.58 2.78 -1.38
N TRP A 110 -11.36 2.77 -0.07
CA TRP A 110 -11.88 3.78 0.85
C TRP A 110 -11.42 5.20 0.48
N MET A 111 -10.15 5.38 0.04
CA MET A 111 -9.68 6.69 -0.41
C MET A 111 -10.44 7.16 -1.65
N THR A 112 -10.79 6.28 -2.59
CA THR A 112 -11.64 6.62 -3.73
C THR A 112 -12.98 7.20 -3.27
N ILE A 113 -13.66 6.49 -2.36
CA ILE A 113 -14.97 6.91 -1.84
C ILE A 113 -14.86 8.20 -1.03
N LYS A 114 -13.87 8.31 -0.13
CA LYS A 114 -13.66 9.51 0.70
C LYS A 114 -13.43 10.76 -0.15
N ASN A 115 -12.52 10.70 -1.13
CA ASN A 115 -12.23 11.83 -2.00
C ASN A 115 -13.47 12.25 -2.82
N ALA A 116 -14.24 11.28 -3.29
CA ALA A 116 -15.48 11.55 -4.01
C ALA A 116 -16.56 12.18 -3.12
N ALA A 117 -16.73 11.69 -1.91
CA ALA A 117 -17.75 12.16 -0.96
C ALA A 117 -17.55 13.63 -0.56
N VAL A 118 -16.30 14.10 -0.46
CA VAL A 118 -15.97 15.49 -0.15
C VAL A 118 -15.68 16.35 -1.38
N GLY A 119 -15.98 15.83 -2.59
CA GLY A 119 -15.87 16.59 -3.84
C GLY A 119 -14.45 16.88 -4.31
N LEU A 120 -13.42 16.22 -3.79
CA LEU A 120 -12.03 16.43 -4.21
C LEU A 120 -11.77 15.88 -5.61
N PRO A 121 -10.95 16.58 -6.44
CA PRO A 121 -10.60 16.13 -7.79
C PRO A 121 -9.46 15.09 -7.76
N PHE A 122 -9.58 14.08 -6.90
CA PHE A 122 -8.59 13.03 -6.74
C PHE A 122 -9.22 11.65 -6.82
N GLY A 123 -8.46 10.72 -7.36
CA GLY A 123 -8.72 9.29 -7.25
C GLY A 123 -8.34 8.73 -5.87
N GLY A 124 -8.37 7.43 -5.73
CA GLY A 124 -7.97 6.73 -4.50
C GLY A 124 -6.75 5.86 -4.72
N ALA A 125 -5.77 6.03 -3.84
CA ALA A 125 -4.58 5.19 -3.79
C ALA A 125 -4.17 4.93 -2.33
N LYS A 126 -3.35 3.91 -2.13
CA LYS A 126 -2.76 3.58 -0.84
C LYS A 126 -1.42 2.88 -1.02
N GLY A 127 -0.50 3.15 -0.12
CA GLY A 127 0.75 2.42 -0.02
C GLY A 127 0.94 1.81 1.36
N GLY A 128 1.90 0.91 1.46
CA GLY A 128 2.33 0.35 2.73
C GLY A 128 3.60 -0.45 2.59
N ILE A 129 4.33 -0.55 3.69
CA ILE A 129 5.49 -1.44 3.84
C ILE A 129 5.27 -2.28 5.09
N ARG A 130 5.53 -3.57 4.96
CA ARG A 130 5.51 -4.50 6.08
C ARG A 130 6.79 -4.34 6.90
N VAL A 131 6.78 -3.39 7.81
CA VAL A 131 7.89 -3.08 8.72
C VAL A 131 7.35 -2.55 10.04
N ASP A 132 7.99 -2.92 11.14
CA ASP A 132 7.78 -2.24 12.42
C ASP A 132 8.77 -1.07 12.52
N PRO A 133 8.30 0.20 12.45
CA PRO A 133 9.18 1.36 12.54
C PRO A 133 9.96 1.46 13.86
N ALA A 134 9.44 0.82 14.93
CA ALA A 134 10.12 0.82 16.24
C ALA A 134 11.28 -0.19 16.29
N SER A 135 11.30 -1.17 15.40
CA SER A 135 12.32 -2.23 15.34
C SER A 135 13.53 -1.88 14.49
N VAL A 136 13.53 -0.73 13.82
CA VAL A 136 14.60 -0.28 12.91
C VAL A 136 15.14 1.08 13.34
N SER A 137 16.40 1.36 13.04
CA SER A 137 16.99 2.66 13.33
C SER A 137 16.39 3.76 12.42
N LYS A 138 16.60 5.03 12.79
CA LYS A 138 16.21 6.16 11.93
C LYS A 138 16.90 6.13 10.58
N GLY A 139 18.15 5.70 10.53
CA GLY A 139 18.94 5.55 9.30
C GLY A 139 18.38 4.44 8.41
N GLU A 140 18.07 3.28 9.00
CA GLU A 140 17.43 2.17 8.31
C GLU A 140 16.04 2.55 7.77
N LEU A 141 15.22 3.23 8.58
CA LEU A 141 13.90 3.69 8.16
C LEU A 141 13.98 4.67 6.98
N GLN A 142 15.01 5.53 6.97
CA GLN A 142 15.26 6.41 5.84
C GLN A 142 15.68 5.64 4.59
N ARG A 143 16.55 4.62 4.70
CA ARG A 143 16.93 3.74 3.58
C ARG A 143 15.72 2.98 3.02
N ILE A 144 14.87 2.41 3.89
CA ILE A 144 13.61 1.77 3.51
C ILE A 144 12.73 2.74 2.72
N THR A 145 12.53 3.95 3.24
CA THR A 145 11.69 4.97 2.61
C THR A 145 12.22 5.35 1.23
N ARG A 146 13.54 5.57 1.08
CA ARG A 146 14.17 5.90 -0.20
C ARG A 146 14.03 4.76 -1.20
N ARG A 147 14.34 3.54 -0.79
CA ARG A 147 14.26 2.38 -1.67
C ARG A 147 12.82 2.16 -2.15
N TYR A 148 11.86 2.16 -1.23
CA TYR A 148 10.46 2.06 -1.59
C TYR A 148 10.02 3.15 -2.57
N THR A 149 10.43 4.40 -2.34
CA THR A 149 10.08 5.53 -3.23
C THR A 149 10.61 5.33 -4.64
N SER A 150 11.85 4.86 -4.78
CA SER A 150 12.45 4.55 -6.09
C SER A 150 11.65 3.45 -6.81
N GLU A 151 11.26 2.39 -6.11
CA GLU A 151 10.51 1.27 -6.71
C GLU A 151 9.11 1.70 -7.18
N ILE A 152 8.40 2.53 -6.41
CA ILE A 152 7.08 3.02 -6.81
C ILE A 152 7.13 4.27 -7.70
N GLY A 153 8.32 4.84 -7.96
CA GLY A 153 8.54 6.07 -8.75
C GLY A 153 7.88 6.04 -10.12
N VAL A 154 7.76 4.85 -10.71
CA VAL A 154 7.13 4.64 -12.04
C VAL A 154 5.64 5.01 -12.07
N ILE A 155 4.95 4.94 -10.94
CA ILE A 155 3.50 5.18 -10.86
C ILE A 155 3.10 6.38 -10.01
N ILE A 156 3.99 6.97 -9.20
CA ILE A 156 3.71 8.17 -8.41
C ILE A 156 4.06 9.45 -9.16
N GLY A 157 3.58 10.57 -8.68
CA GLY A 157 3.88 11.91 -9.19
C GLY A 157 2.69 12.84 -9.10
N PRO A 158 2.90 14.16 -9.31
CA PRO A 158 1.87 15.18 -9.09
C PRO A 158 0.61 15.00 -9.93
N ASN A 159 0.75 14.43 -11.12
CA ASN A 159 -0.35 14.21 -12.06
C ASN A 159 -0.75 12.72 -12.16
N LYS A 160 -0.15 11.84 -11.36
CA LYS A 160 -0.38 10.39 -11.40
C LYS A 160 -0.97 9.87 -10.09
N ASP A 161 -0.21 10.05 -9.00
CA ASP A 161 -0.54 9.51 -7.69
C ASP A 161 0.30 10.20 -6.61
N ILE A 162 -0.35 10.77 -5.61
CA ILE A 162 0.26 11.63 -4.61
C ILE A 162 0.23 10.93 -3.25
N PRO A 163 1.37 10.42 -2.76
CA PRO A 163 1.49 9.87 -1.41
C PRO A 163 1.21 10.90 -0.32
N ALA A 164 0.82 10.41 0.85
CA ALA A 164 0.58 11.20 2.06
C ALA A 164 1.03 10.40 3.30
N PRO A 165 1.18 11.02 4.48
CA PRO A 165 1.46 10.29 5.71
C PRO A 165 0.26 9.45 6.15
N ASP A 166 0.54 8.36 6.89
CA ASP A 166 -0.42 7.46 7.52
C ASP A 166 0.21 6.85 8.79
N VAL A 167 -0.35 5.76 9.32
CA VAL A 167 0.22 5.04 10.47
C VAL A 167 1.70 4.68 10.21
N GLY A 168 2.56 4.94 11.17
CA GLY A 168 3.99 4.67 11.10
C GLY A 168 4.80 5.60 10.19
N THR A 169 4.16 6.60 9.57
CA THR A 169 4.83 7.62 8.74
C THR A 169 4.45 9.03 9.18
N ASN A 170 5.25 10.02 8.81
CA ASN A 170 5.09 11.40 9.22
C ASN A 170 5.63 12.39 8.17
N ALA A 171 5.68 13.67 8.50
CA ALA A 171 6.18 14.72 7.61
C ALA A 171 7.65 14.48 7.18
N MET A 172 8.50 13.94 8.05
CA MET A 172 9.88 13.60 7.71
C MET A 172 9.94 12.48 6.68
N THR A 173 9.09 11.43 6.82
CA THR A 173 8.96 10.36 5.83
C THR A 173 8.58 10.94 4.46
N MET A 174 7.63 11.87 4.43
CA MET A 174 7.21 12.53 3.18
C MET A 174 8.32 13.39 2.57
N ALA A 175 9.12 14.07 3.39
CA ALA A 175 10.27 14.84 2.93
C ALA A 175 11.33 13.94 2.28
N VAL A 176 11.61 12.78 2.88
CA VAL A 176 12.53 11.77 2.30
C VAL A 176 11.99 11.20 0.99
N MET A 177 10.67 10.94 0.92
CA MET A 177 10.03 10.49 -0.33
C MET A 177 10.14 11.55 -1.42
N MET A 178 9.86 12.83 -1.09
CA MET A 178 9.94 13.94 -2.04
C MET A 178 11.38 14.16 -2.54
N ASP A 179 12.35 14.15 -1.64
CA ASP A 179 13.78 14.24 -1.96
C ASP A 179 14.19 13.14 -2.95
N THR A 180 13.84 11.89 -2.65
CA THR A 180 14.14 10.75 -3.52
C THR A 180 13.44 10.86 -4.89
N TYR A 181 12.17 11.26 -4.89
CA TYR A 181 11.40 11.42 -6.13
C TYR A 181 11.98 12.51 -7.04
N SER A 182 12.49 13.61 -6.46
CA SER A 182 13.06 14.73 -7.21
C SER A 182 14.43 14.42 -7.83
N MET A 183 15.10 13.34 -7.38
CA MET A 183 16.40 12.91 -7.88
C MET A 183 16.30 11.90 -9.04
N ASN A 184 15.10 11.35 -9.30
CA ASN A 184 14.81 10.39 -10.37
C ASN A 184 14.06 11.07 -11.53
#